data_257a57e93a156d191797a2162c743eef
#
_entry.id   257a57e93a156d191797a2162c743eef
#
_cell.length_a   1.000
_cell.length_b   1.000
_cell.length_c   1.000
_cell.angle_alpha   90.00
_cell.angle_beta   90.00
_cell.angle_gamma   90.00
#
_symmetry.space_group_name_H-M   'P 1'
#
loop_
_entity.id
_entity.type
_entity.pdbx_description
1 polymer ?
#
loop_
_entity_poly.entity_id
_entity_poly.type
_entity_poly.pdbx_seq_one_letter_code
_entity_poly.pdbx_strand_id
1 'polypeptide(L)'
;SVPHSLQDKHLFALDLPALLSGAKYRGDFEERLKNCLQEAAANGKVILFIDELHTIVGAGAAEGAIDAANILKPQLARGEIKLIGATTPEEYRKYIEKDSALERRFQPIRIAEPTEAQCFQMLCGLRETYENFHHVTIPEPLIQTAIDYSVRYLHDRYLPDKAIDLLDEACSRARIHGEQLGCGSISVGEQDIAAVIAARTGIPVHKITMEQREKLLSLGDALKSQII
;
A
#
# COMPACT_ATOMS: atom_id res chain seq x y z
N SER A 1 -18.33 -0.13 14.71
CA SER A 1 -18.76 -1.12 15.71
C SER A 1 -18.30 -2.50 15.28
N VAL A 2 -17.72 -3.25 16.19
CA VAL A 2 -17.19 -4.60 15.93
C VAL A 2 -18.22 -5.60 16.45
N PRO A 3 -18.53 -6.70 15.73
CA PRO A 3 -19.40 -7.77 16.19
C PRO A 3 -18.94 -8.34 17.54
N HIS A 4 -19.88 -8.76 18.40
CA HIS A 4 -19.56 -9.30 19.73
C HIS A 4 -18.54 -10.45 19.69
N SER A 5 -18.58 -11.29 18.64
CA SER A 5 -17.64 -12.39 18.45
C SER A 5 -16.19 -11.97 18.24
N LEU A 6 -15.94 -10.69 17.95
CA LEU A 6 -14.61 -10.13 17.66
C LEU A 6 -14.14 -9.10 18.71
N GLN A 7 -14.99 -8.70 19.66
CA GLN A 7 -14.66 -7.63 20.62
C GLN A 7 -13.47 -7.98 21.52
N ASP A 8 -13.31 -9.25 21.88
CA ASP A 8 -12.22 -9.72 22.75
C ASP A 8 -11.05 -10.35 21.96
N LYS A 9 -11.01 -10.15 20.66
CA LYS A 9 -9.94 -10.68 19.83
C LYS A 9 -8.79 -9.68 19.67
N HIS A 10 -7.60 -10.22 19.66
CA HIS A 10 -6.36 -9.46 19.41
C HIS A 10 -5.78 -9.86 18.06
N LEU A 11 -5.46 -8.87 17.24
CA LEU A 11 -4.82 -9.07 15.95
C LEU A 11 -3.30 -9.00 16.12
N PHE A 12 -2.59 -10.05 15.73
CA PHE A 12 -1.13 -10.11 15.73
C PHE A 12 -0.61 -10.33 14.32
N ALA A 13 0.29 -9.47 13.88
CA ALA A 13 1.03 -9.68 12.64
C ALA A 13 2.13 -10.71 12.88
N LEU A 14 2.16 -11.75 12.05
CA LEU A 14 3.22 -12.75 12.07
C LEU A 14 4.38 -12.26 11.20
N ASP A 15 5.50 -11.95 11.84
CA ASP A 15 6.73 -11.54 11.16
C ASP A 15 7.48 -12.77 10.63
N LEU A 16 7.28 -13.07 9.36
CA LEU A 16 7.94 -14.22 8.72
C LEU A 16 9.46 -14.06 8.60
N PRO A 17 10.00 -12.90 8.21
CA PRO A 17 11.43 -12.62 8.27
C PRO A 17 12.04 -12.89 9.65
N ALA A 18 11.38 -12.48 10.73
CA ALA A 18 11.85 -12.74 12.09
C ALA A 18 11.86 -14.24 12.44
N LEU A 19 10.86 -15.00 11.98
CA LEU A 19 10.82 -16.45 12.17
C LEU A 19 11.95 -17.17 11.43
N LEU A 20 12.33 -16.67 10.26
CA LEU A 20 13.45 -17.18 9.45
C LEU A 20 14.80 -16.77 10.02
N SER A 21 14.88 -15.58 10.63
CA SER A 21 16.11 -15.07 11.22
C SER A 21 16.57 -15.95 12.38
N GLY A 22 17.79 -16.48 12.26
CA GLY A 22 18.38 -17.38 13.25
C GLY A 22 17.92 -18.84 13.18
N ALA A 23 17.09 -19.22 12.21
CA ALA A 23 16.88 -20.61 11.85
C ALA A 23 18.04 -21.07 10.97
N LYS A 24 18.92 -21.96 11.51
CA LYS A 24 20.02 -22.51 10.73
C LYS A 24 19.56 -23.60 9.76
N TYR A 25 18.48 -24.26 10.09
CA TYR A 25 17.92 -25.37 9.33
C TYR A 25 16.43 -25.17 9.10
N ARG A 26 15.91 -25.78 8.05
CA ARG A 26 14.47 -25.78 7.70
C ARG A 26 13.59 -26.23 8.88
N GLY A 27 14.01 -27.24 9.62
CA GLY A 27 13.28 -27.76 10.77
C GLY A 27 13.07 -26.73 11.89
N ASP A 28 14.04 -25.85 12.11
CA ASP A 28 13.96 -24.81 13.15
C ASP A 28 12.82 -23.81 12.85
N PHE A 29 12.67 -23.44 11.59
CA PHE A 29 11.57 -22.56 11.16
C PHE A 29 10.21 -23.26 11.29
N GLU A 30 10.13 -24.51 10.81
CA GLU A 30 8.89 -25.30 10.88
C GLU A 30 8.43 -25.49 12.33
N GLU A 31 9.35 -25.75 13.24
CA GLU A 31 9.08 -25.89 14.68
C GLU A 31 8.61 -24.57 15.29
N ARG A 32 9.27 -23.44 15.00
CA ARG A 32 8.88 -22.11 15.48
C ARG A 32 7.50 -21.72 15.00
N LEU A 33 7.22 -21.91 13.70
CA LEU A 33 5.90 -21.62 13.12
C LEU A 33 4.83 -22.49 13.78
N LYS A 34 5.08 -23.78 13.95
CA LYS A 34 4.17 -24.71 14.61
C LYS A 34 3.86 -24.29 16.05
N ASN A 35 4.88 -23.91 16.82
CA ASN A 35 4.74 -23.46 18.20
C ASN A 35 3.91 -22.17 18.27
N CYS A 36 4.18 -21.19 17.39
CA CYS A 36 3.42 -19.95 17.31
C CYS A 36 1.94 -20.20 16.99
N LEU A 37 1.64 -21.10 16.04
CA LEU A 37 0.27 -21.46 15.69
C LEU A 37 -0.44 -22.21 16.83
N GLN A 38 0.25 -23.08 17.55
CA GLN A 38 -0.31 -23.80 18.71
C GLN A 38 -0.62 -22.83 19.86
N GLU A 39 0.26 -21.87 20.12
CA GLU A 39 0.02 -20.84 21.12
C GLU A 39 -1.18 -19.96 20.78
N ALA A 40 -1.29 -19.54 19.51
CA ALA A 40 -2.43 -18.79 19.01
C ALA A 40 -3.74 -19.59 19.15
N ALA A 41 -3.72 -20.89 18.84
CA ALA A 41 -4.86 -21.78 18.97
C ALA A 41 -5.28 -21.95 20.43
N ALA A 42 -4.33 -22.16 21.34
CA ALA A 42 -4.56 -22.34 22.77
C ALA A 42 -5.18 -21.09 23.42
N ASN A 43 -4.77 -19.91 23.01
CA ASN A 43 -5.30 -18.64 23.51
C ASN A 43 -6.76 -18.38 23.08
N GLY A 44 -7.17 -18.86 21.91
CA GLY A 44 -8.51 -18.71 21.35
C GLY A 44 -8.98 -17.27 21.09
N LYS A 45 -8.25 -16.24 21.56
CA LYS A 45 -8.53 -14.82 21.34
C LYS A 45 -7.67 -14.18 20.24
N VAL A 46 -6.73 -14.92 19.70
CA VAL A 46 -5.77 -14.45 18.70
C VAL A 46 -6.36 -14.58 17.30
N ILE A 47 -6.20 -13.53 16.53
CA ILE A 47 -6.33 -13.54 15.06
C ILE A 47 -4.95 -13.25 14.51
N LEU A 48 -4.41 -14.15 13.69
CA LEU A 48 -3.12 -13.94 13.05
C LEU A 48 -3.30 -13.18 11.73
N PHE A 49 -2.45 -12.20 11.48
CA PHE A 49 -2.31 -11.55 10.18
C PHE A 49 -0.99 -11.99 9.56
N ILE A 50 -1.04 -12.44 8.33
CA ILE A 50 0.15 -12.80 7.55
C ILE A 50 0.15 -11.97 6.28
N ASP A 51 1.13 -11.11 6.17
CA ASP A 51 1.40 -10.40 4.92
C ASP A 51 2.12 -11.32 3.94
N GLU A 52 1.90 -11.09 2.65
CA GLU A 52 2.46 -11.91 1.57
C GLU A 52 2.25 -13.42 1.81
N LEU A 53 1.02 -13.83 2.17
CA LEU A 53 0.68 -15.22 2.49
C LEU A 53 1.19 -16.22 1.44
N HIS A 54 1.29 -15.82 0.19
CA HIS A 54 1.80 -16.63 -0.91
C HIS A 54 3.25 -17.09 -0.70
N THR A 55 4.05 -16.35 0.07
CA THR A 55 5.45 -16.71 0.37
C THR A 55 5.54 -17.98 1.20
N ILE A 56 4.55 -18.23 2.05
CA ILE A 56 4.48 -19.45 2.88
C ILE A 56 3.92 -20.62 2.07
N VAL A 57 2.97 -20.35 1.18
CA VAL A 57 2.25 -21.39 0.45
C VAL A 57 2.97 -21.76 -0.84
N GLY A 58 3.62 -20.81 -1.49
CA GLY A 58 4.28 -21.00 -2.79
C GLY A 58 5.72 -21.51 -2.73
N ALA A 59 6.32 -21.46 -1.57
CA ALA A 59 7.72 -21.83 -1.39
C ALA A 59 8.03 -23.33 -1.65
N GLY A 60 7.02 -24.20 -1.65
CA GLY A 60 7.19 -25.65 -1.86
C GLY A 60 7.58 -26.09 -3.28
N ALA A 61 7.63 -25.17 -4.27
CA ALA A 61 7.92 -25.50 -5.67
C ALA A 61 9.44 -25.50 -6.01
N ALA A 62 10.30 -24.95 -5.17
CA ALA A 62 11.74 -24.94 -5.37
C ALA A 62 12.42 -25.97 -4.44
N GLU A 63 13.42 -26.70 -4.94
CA GLU A 63 14.24 -27.60 -4.11
C GLU A 63 14.86 -26.81 -2.95
N GLY A 64 14.48 -27.16 -1.70
CA GLY A 64 14.92 -26.47 -0.49
C GLY A 64 13.98 -25.38 0.05
N ALA A 65 12.87 -25.09 -0.62
CA ALA A 65 11.89 -24.11 -0.16
C ALA A 65 11.04 -24.67 1.00
N ILE A 66 10.67 -23.75 1.90
CA ILE A 66 9.94 -24.04 3.13
C ILE A 66 8.46 -24.24 2.79
N ASP A 67 7.94 -25.44 2.89
CA ASP A 67 6.52 -25.73 2.70
C ASP A 67 5.76 -25.56 4.04
N ALA A 68 5.58 -24.31 4.45
CA ALA A 68 4.80 -23.99 5.64
C ALA A 68 3.29 -24.22 5.42
N ALA A 69 2.86 -24.42 4.18
CA ALA A 69 1.46 -24.74 3.87
C ALA A 69 1.02 -26.04 4.57
N ASN A 70 1.89 -27.03 4.62
CA ASN A 70 1.60 -28.30 5.29
C ASN A 70 1.43 -28.18 6.82
N ILE A 71 1.96 -27.13 7.43
CA ILE A 71 1.78 -26.81 8.83
C ILE A 71 0.47 -26.06 9.06
N LEU A 72 0.14 -25.11 8.17
CA LEU A 72 -1.07 -24.29 8.24
C LEU A 72 -2.35 -25.06 7.92
N LYS A 73 -2.32 -25.91 6.90
CA LYS A 73 -3.51 -26.65 6.43
C LYS A 73 -4.25 -27.42 7.52
N PRO A 74 -3.58 -28.23 8.38
CA PRO A 74 -4.25 -28.95 9.46
C PRO A 74 -4.91 -28.03 10.48
N GLN A 75 -4.27 -26.92 10.86
CA GLN A 75 -4.76 -25.97 11.84
C GLN A 75 -6.00 -25.21 11.32
N LEU A 76 -5.93 -24.77 10.05
CA LEU A 76 -7.07 -24.16 9.37
C LEU A 76 -8.22 -25.16 9.16
N ALA A 77 -7.91 -26.42 8.87
CA ALA A 77 -8.91 -27.46 8.67
C ALA A 77 -9.74 -27.74 9.92
N ARG A 78 -9.10 -27.68 11.10
CA ARG A 78 -9.77 -27.87 12.38
C ARG A 78 -10.45 -26.62 12.91
N GLY A 79 -10.22 -25.45 12.27
CA GLY A 79 -10.76 -24.16 12.74
C GLY A 79 -10.15 -23.69 14.07
N GLU A 80 -9.00 -24.22 14.44
CA GLU A 80 -8.31 -23.92 15.70
C GLU A 80 -7.71 -22.51 15.70
N ILE A 81 -7.37 -22.00 14.52
CA ILE A 81 -6.79 -20.67 14.32
C ILE A 81 -7.69 -19.81 13.44
N LYS A 82 -7.69 -18.50 13.71
CA LYS A 82 -8.25 -17.48 12.82
C LYS A 82 -7.11 -16.74 12.16
N LEU A 83 -7.15 -16.65 10.84
CA LEU A 83 -6.07 -16.10 10.05
C LEU A 83 -6.60 -15.13 9.00
N ILE A 84 -5.96 -13.99 8.88
CA ILE A 84 -6.13 -13.02 7.80
C ILE A 84 -4.84 -13.05 6.99
N GLY A 85 -4.92 -13.37 5.71
CA GLY A 85 -3.77 -13.34 4.81
C GLY A 85 -3.91 -12.22 3.79
N ALA A 86 -2.86 -11.45 3.57
CA ALA A 86 -2.78 -10.50 2.49
C ALA A 86 -1.93 -11.07 1.35
N THR A 87 -2.34 -10.85 0.11
CA THR A 87 -1.61 -11.26 -1.08
C THR A 87 -2.11 -10.49 -2.31
N THR A 88 -1.39 -10.56 -3.41
CA THR A 88 -1.86 -9.98 -4.68
C THR A 88 -2.88 -10.90 -5.36
N PRO A 89 -3.77 -10.37 -6.24
CA PRO A 89 -4.71 -11.19 -6.99
C PRO A 89 -4.04 -12.24 -7.89
N GLU A 90 -2.85 -11.96 -8.40
CA GLU A 90 -2.08 -12.89 -9.23
C GLU A 90 -1.53 -14.06 -8.41
N GLU A 91 -0.92 -13.75 -7.27
CA GLU A 91 -0.37 -14.73 -6.35
C GLU A 91 -1.47 -15.59 -5.69
N TYR A 92 -2.64 -14.98 -5.39
CA TYR A 92 -3.80 -15.73 -4.93
C TYR A 92 -4.21 -16.81 -5.92
N ARG A 93 -4.38 -16.46 -7.21
CA ARG A 93 -4.74 -17.42 -8.26
C ARG A 93 -3.68 -18.50 -8.46
N LYS A 94 -2.41 -18.13 -8.32
CA LYS A 94 -1.28 -19.04 -8.57
C LYS A 94 -1.10 -20.06 -7.45
N TYR A 95 -1.26 -19.66 -6.20
CA TYR A 95 -0.88 -20.46 -5.04
C TYR A 95 -2.04 -20.88 -4.13
N ILE A 96 -3.05 -20.02 -3.94
CA ILE A 96 -4.15 -20.32 -3.03
C ILE A 96 -5.31 -21.01 -3.75
N GLU A 97 -5.78 -20.46 -4.86
CA GLU A 97 -6.93 -20.98 -5.63
C GLU A 97 -6.67 -22.36 -6.21
N LYS A 98 -5.41 -22.67 -6.55
CA LYS A 98 -5.04 -24.01 -7.05
C LYS A 98 -4.94 -25.09 -5.97
N ASP A 99 -4.85 -24.69 -4.72
CA ASP A 99 -4.79 -25.61 -3.59
C ASP A 99 -6.19 -25.76 -2.98
N SER A 100 -6.88 -26.85 -3.31
CA SER A 100 -8.26 -27.09 -2.86
C SER A 100 -8.44 -27.14 -1.33
N ALA A 101 -7.37 -27.41 -0.57
CA ALA A 101 -7.40 -27.41 0.88
C ALA A 101 -7.37 -25.98 1.45
N LEU A 102 -6.67 -25.08 0.80
CA LEU A 102 -6.61 -23.66 1.19
C LEU A 102 -7.80 -22.87 0.65
N GLU A 103 -8.17 -23.08 -0.61
CA GLU A 103 -9.31 -22.42 -1.24
C GLU A 103 -10.59 -22.55 -0.41
N ARG A 104 -10.88 -23.75 0.11
CA ARG A 104 -12.06 -24.01 0.94
C ARG A 104 -11.99 -23.38 2.35
N ARG A 105 -10.86 -22.86 2.76
CA ARG A 105 -10.62 -22.30 4.11
C ARG A 105 -10.45 -20.80 4.11
N PHE A 106 -10.10 -20.21 2.98
CA PHE A 106 -9.97 -18.78 2.82
C PHE A 106 -11.15 -18.20 2.04
N GLN A 107 -11.79 -17.20 2.62
CA GLN A 107 -12.77 -16.36 1.92
C GLN A 107 -12.02 -15.17 1.30
N PRO A 108 -11.96 -15.05 -0.03
CA PRO A 108 -11.29 -13.90 -0.64
C PRO A 108 -12.08 -12.61 -0.44
N ILE A 109 -11.41 -11.59 0.05
CA ILE A 109 -11.93 -10.22 0.15
C ILE A 109 -11.10 -9.38 -0.83
N ARG A 110 -11.71 -8.98 -1.94
CA ARG A 110 -11.02 -8.14 -2.93
C ARG A 110 -11.04 -6.69 -2.51
N ILE A 111 -9.86 -6.10 -2.35
CA ILE A 111 -9.67 -4.67 -2.15
C ILE A 111 -9.42 -4.06 -3.52
N ALA A 112 -10.34 -3.21 -3.98
CA ALA A 112 -10.20 -2.49 -5.24
C ALA A 112 -9.34 -1.23 -5.06
N GLU A 113 -8.77 -0.75 -6.17
CA GLU A 113 -8.14 0.56 -6.21
C GLU A 113 -9.17 1.64 -5.82
N PRO A 114 -8.82 2.58 -4.93
CA PRO A 114 -9.74 3.64 -4.53
C PRO A 114 -10.00 4.60 -5.69
N THR A 115 -11.18 5.21 -5.71
CA THR A 115 -11.47 6.34 -6.59
C THR A 115 -10.63 7.55 -6.21
N GLU A 116 -10.46 8.50 -7.13
CA GLU A 116 -9.73 9.76 -6.87
C GLU A 116 -10.32 10.51 -5.65
N ALA A 117 -11.65 10.54 -5.51
CA ALA A 117 -12.32 11.15 -4.36
C ALA A 117 -12.01 10.45 -3.04
N GLN A 118 -11.95 9.12 -3.04
CA GLN A 118 -11.54 8.33 -1.86
C GLN A 118 -10.06 8.54 -1.55
N CYS A 119 -9.22 8.57 -2.57
CA CYS A 119 -7.80 8.86 -2.44
C CYS A 119 -7.57 10.24 -1.84
N PHE A 120 -8.32 11.26 -2.27
CA PHE A 120 -8.28 12.60 -1.69
C PHE A 120 -8.56 12.60 -0.18
N GLN A 121 -9.61 11.89 0.25
CA GLN A 121 -9.93 11.76 1.68
C GLN A 121 -8.82 11.05 2.46
N MET A 122 -8.20 10.02 1.88
CA MET A 122 -7.07 9.32 2.50
C MET A 122 -5.86 10.25 2.67
N LEU A 123 -5.49 10.99 1.63
CA LEU A 123 -4.36 11.91 1.69
C LEU A 123 -4.63 13.10 2.64
N CYS A 124 -5.85 13.61 2.70
CA CYS A 124 -6.24 14.60 3.71
C CYS A 124 -6.04 14.08 5.14
N GLY A 125 -6.37 12.81 5.39
CA GLY A 125 -6.12 12.17 6.68
C GLY A 125 -4.63 11.99 7.03
N LEU A 126 -3.77 11.84 6.02
CA LEU A 126 -2.33 11.70 6.19
C LEU A 126 -1.58 13.04 6.23
N ARG A 127 -2.21 14.13 5.80
CA ARG A 127 -1.62 15.45 5.62
C ARG A 127 -0.83 15.93 6.83
N GLU A 128 -1.44 15.93 8.01
CA GLU A 128 -0.81 16.41 9.24
C GLU A 128 0.44 15.58 9.60
N THR A 129 0.41 14.28 9.35
CA THR A 129 1.56 13.39 9.58
C THR A 129 2.73 13.76 8.69
N TYR A 130 2.48 14.02 7.40
CA TYR A 130 3.52 14.44 6.45
C TYR A 130 4.02 15.86 6.72
N GLU A 131 3.12 16.81 7.05
CA GLU A 131 3.49 18.17 7.43
C GLU A 131 4.44 18.17 8.63
N ASN A 132 4.14 17.37 9.66
CA ASN A 132 4.97 17.25 10.85
C ASN A 132 6.31 16.55 10.57
N PHE A 133 6.31 15.51 9.75
CA PHE A 133 7.52 14.75 9.41
C PHE A 133 8.50 15.56 8.57
N HIS A 134 8.00 16.24 7.54
CA HIS A 134 8.83 17.02 6.62
C HIS A 134 9.04 18.47 7.06
N HIS A 135 8.34 18.94 8.10
CA HIS A 135 8.35 20.35 8.54
C HIS A 135 7.94 21.32 7.42
N VAL A 136 6.90 20.98 6.67
CA VAL A 136 6.35 21.77 5.59
C VAL A 136 4.84 21.95 5.75
N THR A 137 4.24 22.89 5.02
CA THR A 137 2.79 23.04 4.94
C THR A 137 2.31 22.52 3.58
N ILE A 138 1.27 21.71 3.58
CA ILE A 138 0.65 21.13 2.38
C ILE A 138 -0.69 21.81 2.15
N PRO A 139 -0.85 22.71 1.18
CA PRO A 139 -2.14 23.28 0.82
C PRO A 139 -3.11 22.20 0.35
N GLU A 140 -4.36 22.23 0.82
CA GLU A 140 -5.37 21.22 0.45
C GLU A 140 -5.58 21.08 -1.06
N PRO A 141 -5.61 22.16 -1.88
CA PRO A 141 -5.70 22.04 -3.33
C PRO A 141 -4.53 21.27 -3.96
N LEU A 142 -3.37 21.27 -3.33
CA LEU A 142 -2.19 20.57 -3.81
C LEU A 142 -2.35 19.04 -3.74
N ILE A 143 -3.14 18.55 -2.78
CA ILE A 143 -3.47 17.12 -2.66
C ILE A 143 -4.21 16.67 -3.91
N GLN A 144 -5.19 17.44 -4.38
CA GLN A 144 -5.88 17.13 -5.65
C GLN A 144 -4.91 17.15 -6.82
N THR A 145 -4.03 18.15 -6.90
CA THR A 145 -3.01 18.23 -7.96
C THR A 145 -2.09 17.01 -7.95
N ALA A 146 -1.68 16.52 -6.77
CA ALA A 146 -0.86 15.33 -6.64
C ALA A 146 -1.57 14.07 -7.17
N ILE A 147 -2.86 13.94 -6.89
CA ILE A 147 -3.68 12.83 -7.40
C ILE A 147 -3.80 12.93 -8.92
N ASP A 148 -4.24 14.08 -9.46
CA ASP A 148 -4.41 14.29 -10.89
C ASP A 148 -3.13 14.01 -11.67
N TYR A 149 -2.01 14.49 -11.18
CA TYR A 149 -0.70 14.28 -11.81
C TYR A 149 -0.24 12.83 -11.69
N SER A 150 -0.49 12.17 -10.56
CA SER A 150 -0.17 10.75 -10.41
C SER A 150 -0.98 9.86 -11.36
N VAL A 151 -2.26 10.15 -11.54
CA VAL A 151 -3.12 9.42 -12.47
C VAL A 151 -2.70 9.65 -13.91
N ARG A 152 -2.33 10.89 -14.24
CA ARG A 152 -2.02 11.31 -15.60
C ARG A 152 -0.63 10.86 -16.09
N TYR A 153 0.38 10.86 -15.21
CA TYR A 153 1.77 10.67 -15.61
C TYR A 153 2.41 9.39 -15.08
N LEU A 154 1.83 8.77 -14.02
CA LEU A 154 2.37 7.55 -13.41
C LEU A 154 1.40 6.37 -13.65
N HIS A 155 1.70 5.57 -14.68
CA HIS A 155 0.83 4.46 -15.11
C HIS A 155 1.26 3.10 -14.58
N ASP A 156 2.45 3.01 -14.01
CA ASP A 156 3.07 1.78 -13.51
C ASP A 156 2.65 1.39 -12.10
N ARG A 157 1.89 2.26 -11.41
CA ARG A 157 1.43 2.09 -10.03
C ARG A 157 -0.03 2.48 -9.86
N TYR A 158 -0.62 2.04 -8.75
CA TYR A 158 -2.03 2.26 -8.40
C TYR A 158 -2.20 3.31 -7.31
N LEU A 159 -3.41 3.90 -7.24
CA LEU A 159 -3.84 4.70 -6.10
C LEU A 159 -4.08 3.78 -4.88
N PRO A 160 -3.83 4.24 -3.63
CA PRO A 160 -3.38 5.59 -3.28
C PRO A 160 -1.86 5.76 -3.35
N ASP A 161 -1.07 4.67 -3.45
CA ASP A 161 0.37 4.64 -3.25
C ASP A 161 1.11 5.62 -4.17
N LYS A 162 0.77 5.66 -5.48
CA LYS A 162 1.43 6.57 -6.42
C LYS A 162 1.23 8.05 -6.08
N ALA A 163 0.09 8.42 -5.49
CA ALA A 163 -0.18 9.80 -5.08
C ALA A 163 0.48 10.12 -3.73
N ILE A 164 0.54 9.15 -2.82
CA ILE A 164 1.27 9.24 -1.54
C ILE A 164 2.75 9.43 -1.80
N ASP A 165 3.37 8.56 -2.60
CA ASP A 165 4.79 8.64 -2.96
C ASP A 165 5.14 9.97 -3.62
N LEU A 166 4.27 10.46 -4.51
CA LEU A 166 4.46 11.72 -5.19
C LEU A 166 4.43 12.91 -4.23
N LEU A 167 3.49 12.89 -3.28
CA LEU A 167 3.36 13.94 -2.26
C LEU A 167 4.54 13.92 -1.28
N ASP A 168 4.94 12.74 -0.82
CA ASP A 168 6.07 12.55 0.09
C ASP A 168 7.39 13.09 -0.52
N GLU A 169 7.65 12.73 -1.76
CA GLU A 169 8.85 13.19 -2.47
C GLU A 169 8.81 14.70 -2.77
N ALA A 170 7.62 15.26 -3.07
CA ALA A 170 7.44 16.69 -3.24
C ALA A 170 7.66 17.46 -1.93
N CYS A 171 7.20 16.93 -0.80
CA CYS A 171 7.47 17.50 0.54
C CYS A 171 8.97 17.51 0.87
N SER A 172 9.65 16.40 0.61
CA SER A 172 11.11 16.28 0.80
C SER A 172 11.86 17.31 -0.05
N ARG A 173 11.46 17.46 -1.32
CA ARG A 173 12.04 18.43 -2.24
C ARG A 173 11.82 19.87 -1.79
N ALA A 174 10.58 20.22 -1.42
CA ALA A 174 10.24 21.56 -0.94
C ALA A 174 11.05 21.92 0.30
N ARG A 175 11.22 20.99 1.24
CA ARG A 175 12.04 21.16 2.45
C ARG A 175 13.49 21.47 2.09
N ILE A 176 14.14 20.66 1.27
CA ILE A 176 15.55 20.85 0.86
C ILE A 176 15.73 22.23 0.21
N HIS A 177 14.82 22.60 -0.68
CA HIS A 177 14.88 23.87 -1.39
C HIS A 177 14.64 25.08 -0.47
N GLY A 178 13.67 24.97 0.45
CA GLY A 178 13.36 26.00 1.45
C GLY A 178 14.47 26.22 2.45
N GLU A 179 15.12 25.15 2.92
CA GLU A 179 16.28 25.24 3.83
C GLU A 179 17.47 25.94 3.14
N GLN A 180 17.72 25.67 1.86
CA GLN A 180 18.77 26.35 1.08
C GLN A 180 18.51 27.85 0.90
N LEU A 181 17.24 28.26 0.85
CA LEU A 181 16.83 29.66 0.73
C LEU A 181 16.67 30.37 2.08
N GLY A 182 16.86 29.67 3.22
CA GLY A 182 16.72 30.22 4.56
C GLY A 182 15.28 30.61 4.93
N CYS A 183 14.26 29.94 4.31
CA CYS A 183 12.87 30.21 4.57
C CYS A 183 12.45 29.67 5.94
N GLY A 184 11.85 30.53 6.80
CA GLY A 184 11.35 30.12 8.12
C GLY A 184 10.06 29.28 8.08
N SER A 185 9.29 29.36 6.99
CA SER A 185 8.09 28.55 6.75
C SER A 185 8.12 28.07 5.30
N ILE A 186 8.04 26.78 5.11
CA ILE A 186 8.14 26.12 3.81
C ILE A 186 6.77 25.56 3.42
N SER A 187 6.25 25.98 2.26
CA SER A 187 5.00 25.46 1.70
C SER A 187 5.31 24.68 0.42
N VAL A 188 4.75 23.49 0.32
CA VAL A 188 4.86 22.66 -0.88
C VAL A 188 4.05 23.29 -2.01
N GLY A 189 4.63 23.36 -3.20
CA GLY A 189 3.99 23.96 -4.37
C GLY A 189 3.79 22.97 -5.52
N GLU A 190 2.99 23.37 -6.50
CA GLU A 190 2.78 22.58 -7.73
C GLU A 190 4.10 22.30 -8.47
N GLN A 191 5.04 23.24 -8.41
CA GLN A 191 6.35 23.08 -9.04
C GLN A 191 7.18 21.94 -8.42
N ASP A 192 6.99 21.67 -7.12
CA ASP A 192 7.68 20.56 -6.44
C ASP A 192 7.15 19.23 -6.96
N ILE A 193 5.81 19.09 -7.08
CA ILE A 193 5.16 17.92 -7.67
C ILE A 193 5.60 17.73 -9.13
N ALA A 194 5.54 18.79 -9.93
CA ALA A 194 5.92 18.72 -11.34
C ALA A 194 7.40 18.34 -11.52
N ALA A 195 8.27 18.80 -10.63
CA ALA A 195 9.68 18.45 -10.67
C ALA A 195 9.94 16.97 -10.32
N VAL A 196 9.19 16.41 -9.38
CA VAL A 196 9.23 14.96 -9.07
C VAL A 196 8.81 14.15 -10.29
N ILE A 197 7.69 14.52 -10.92
CA ILE A 197 7.22 13.83 -12.13
C ILE A 197 8.26 13.94 -13.24
N ALA A 198 8.82 15.12 -13.45
CA ALA A 198 9.87 15.31 -14.47
C ALA A 198 11.08 14.41 -14.22
N ALA A 199 11.50 14.25 -12.97
CA ALA A 199 12.60 13.36 -12.61
C ALA A 199 12.27 11.88 -12.88
N ARG A 200 11.03 11.45 -12.62
CA ARG A 200 10.58 10.06 -12.81
C ARG A 200 10.27 9.71 -14.26
N THR A 201 9.69 10.64 -15.02
CA THR A 201 9.17 10.37 -16.37
C THR A 201 10.04 10.94 -17.50
N GLY A 202 10.95 11.86 -17.18
CA GLY A 202 11.73 12.62 -18.17
C GLY A 202 10.94 13.75 -18.86
N ILE A 203 9.68 13.99 -18.49
CA ILE A 203 8.84 15.06 -19.05
C ILE A 203 9.28 16.40 -18.45
N PRO A 204 9.67 17.42 -19.24
CA PRO A 204 10.11 18.70 -18.70
C PRO A 204 9.03 19.40 -17.86
N VAL A 205 9.40 19.97 -16.72
CA VAL A 205 8.50 20.64 -15.76
C VAL A 205 7.58 21.66 -16.44
N HIS A 206 8.10 22.48 -17.36
CA HIS A 206 7.31 23.50 -18.04
C HIS A 206 6.18 22.92 -18.89
N LYS A 207 6.33 21.70 -19.43
CA LYS A 207 5.23 21.05 -20.16
C LYS A 207 4.14 20.55 -19.24
N ILE A 208 4.47 20.14 -18.02
CA ILE A 208 3.51 19.66 -17.03
C ILE A 208 2.65 20.80 -16.55
N THR A 209 3.26 21.95 -16.20
CA THR A 209 2.55 23.13 -15.67
C THR A 209 1.85 23.95 -16.76
N MET A 210 2.40 24.06 -17.98
CA MET A 210 1.79 24.81 -19.09
C MET A 210 0.58 24.12 -19.70
N GLU A 211 0.54 22.79 -19.71
CA GLU A 211 -0.54 22.03 -20.35
C GLU A 211 -1.91 22.22 -19.68
N GLN A 212 -1.94 22.50 -18.38
CA GLN A 212 -3.17 22.89 -17.69
C GLN A 212 -3.60 24.34 -18.05
N ARG A 213 -2.64 25.24 -18.17
CA ARG A 213 -2.89 26.63 -18.50
C ARG A 213 -3.39 26.81 -19.94
N GLU A 214 -2.82 26.06 -20.89
CA GLU A 214 -3.27 26.07 -22.29
C GLU A 214 -4.65 25.42 -22.47
N LYS A 215 -4.97 24.35 -21.74
CA LYS A 215 -6.31 23.76 -21.74
C LYS A 215 -7.38 24.70 -21.19
N LEU A 216 -7.07 25.47 -20.16
CA LEU A 216 -8.00 26.48 -19.62
C LEU A 216 -8.19 27.64 -20.58
N LEU A 217 -7.16 28.06 -21.28
CA LEU A 217 -7.25 29.12 -22.31
C LEU A 217 -7.99 28.63 -23.55
N SER A 218 -7.73 27.41 -24.01
CA SER A 218 -8.40 26.82 -25.18
C SER A 218 -9.88 26.46 -24.92
N LEU A 219 -10.24 26.12 -23.66
CA LEU A 219 -11.65 25.90 -23.26
C LEU A 219 -12.48 27.18 -23.38
N GLY A 220 -11.93 28.35 -23.05
CA GLY A 220 -12.58 29.63 -23.22
C GLY A 220 -12.89 29.95 -24.69
N ASP A 221 -11.98 29.66 -25.57
CA ASP A 221 -12.14 29.89 -27.02
C ASP A 221 -13.04 28.83 -27.68
N ALA A 222 -12.93 27.56 -27.25
CA ALA A 222 -13.83 26.51 -27.69
C ALA A 222 -15.29 26.72 -27.26
N LEU A 223 -15.52 27.20 -26.04
CA LEU A 223 -16.86 27.58 -25.57
C LEU A 223 -17.44 28.78 -26.35
N LYS A 224 -16.61 29.78 -26.66
CA LYS A 224 -17.02 30.93 -27.47
C LYS A 224 -17.36 30.56 -28.92
N SER A 225 -16.73 29.55 -29.47
CA SER A 225 -17.01 29.08 -30.84
C SER A 225 -18.25 28.19 -30.95
N GLN A 226 -18.74 27.64 -29.84
CA GLN A 226 -19.96 26.82 -29.79
C GLN A 226 -21.23 27.60 -29.35
N ILE A 227 -21.06 28.84 -28.91
CA ILE A 227 -22.19 29.74 -28.53
C ILE A 227 -22.29 30.79 -29.60
N ILE A 228 -22.83 30.41 -30.76
CA ILE A 228 -23.40 31.34 -31.78
C ILE A 228 -24.80 30.87 -32.06
#